data_1ac2d6060b57c490687f0f4d5a1f448b
#
_entry.id   1ac2d6060b57c490687f0f4d5a1f448b
#
_cell.length_a   1.000
_cell.length_b   1.000
_cell.length_c   1.000
_cell.angle_alpha   90.00
_cell.angle_beta   90.00
_cell.angle_gamma   90.00
#
_symmetry.space_group_name_H-M   'P 1'
#
loop_
_entity.id
_entity.type
_entity.pdbx_description
1 polymer ?
#
loop_
_entity_poly.entity_id
_entity_poly.type
_entity_poly.pdbx_seq_one_letter_code
_entity_poly.pdbx_strand_id
1 'polypeptide(L)'
;EILRCLVGSEMCIRDRCSLCDKSWRTPVSVAGLCERTKSNMGKIIGIDLGTTNSCVAVVEGGRPTVIPNAEGQRTTPSVVAFAKSGERLVGDPAKRQAVTNAPRTIASVKRKMGSDERIPIDGKCFSPQEISAMILQKLKADAEAYLGEPVTEAVITVPAYFNDAQRQATKDAGRIAGLNVKRIINEPTAAALAYGLDNGKTQKVMVYDLGGGTFDVSLIQIGDGIVQVLATCGDNHLGGDDFDARVADWLVRNFAAENQVDLTRDPVAMQRVREEAEKAKKELSAATHTEINLPFITVGPNGPLHLQAELTRAKFDELTADLVERTALPVRNALRDAHLAANDLDQVLLVGGSTRIPAVQAKVMRMIDLEPSKTLNPDECVALGAAVQGGRLGGEGLAAGGQDLLLMDVTPLTLSIETVGGVATHLIDRNSTIPTRYSKIFTTAAPFQSTVEIKVLQGEREFAKDNKLIGNFTLKGIKRAWAGVPQIEVTFDIDANGIVTVSARDLGTGKQQSITITGSSNLSEQEIRRAMDDAAAFAGQDQAVSYTHLRAH
;
A
#
# COMPACT_ATOMS: atom_id res chain seq x y z
N GLU A 1 -6.79 35.53 12.01
CA GLU A 1 -7.49 36.44 12.96
C GLU A 1 -9.01 36.35 12.81
N ILE A 2 -9.58 36.13 11.62
CA ILE A 2 -11.04 36.00 11.41
C ILE A 2 -11.61 34.71 12.01
N LEU A 3 -10.82 33.64 12.14
CA LEU A 3 -11.29 32.35 12.71
C LEU A 3 -11.33 32.33 14.25
N ARG A 4 -10.69 33.25 14.94
CA ARG A 4 -10.70 33.33 16.41
C ARG A 4 -11.89 34.07 17.01
N CYS A 5 -12.66 34.80 16.20
CA CYS A 5 -13.84 35.57 16.66
C CYS A 5 -15.16 34.79 16.65
N LEU A 6 -15.17 33.49 16.23
CA LEU A 6 -16.41 32.72 16.09
C LEU A 6 -16.72 31.79 17.28
N VAL A 7 -15.93 31.84 18.35
CA VAL A 7 -16.18 31.04 19.56
C VAL A 7 -16.27 31.98 20.76
N GLY A 8 -17.48 32.47 21.01
CA GLY A 8 -17.79 33.13 22.28
C GLY A 8 -18.62 34.42 22.19
N SER A 9 -19.88 34.29 22.49
CA SER A 9 -20.90 35.29 22.82
C SER A 9 -21.48 36.16 21.71
N GLU A 10 -22.78 36.18 21.65
CA GLU A 10 -23.63 36.96 20.69
C GLU A 10 -23.48 38.49 20.78
N MET A 11 -22.55 39.00 21.54
CA MET A 11 -22.42 40.44 21.84
C MET A 11 -21.33 41.16 21.04
N CYS A 12 -20.55 40.49 20.16
CA CYS A 12 -19.44 41.13 19.40
C CYS A 12 -19.80 41.61 17.98
N ILE A 13 -21.04 41.39 17.50
CA ILE A 13 -21.39 41.71 16.10
C ILE A 13 -22.04 43.09 15.92
N ARG A 14 -22.40 43.80 17.00
CA ARG A 14 -23.21 45.02 16.87
C ARG A 14 -22.45 46.36 16.77
N ASP A 15 -21.20 46.43 17.14
CA ASP A 15 -20.58 47.77 17.35
C ASP A 15 -19.38 48.18 16.50
N ARG A 16 -19.01 47.45 15.46
CA ARG A 16 -17.90 47.89 14.60
C ARG A 16 -18.03 47.55 13.12
N CYS A 17 -19.09 47.94 12.49
CA CYS A 17 -19.09 48.03 11.00
C CYS A 17 -19.86 49.26 10.55
N SER A 18 -19.16 50.38 10.40
CA SER A 18 -19.68 51.68 9.93
C SER A 18 -19.78 51.83 8.41
N LEU A 19 -19.88 50.75 7.66
CA LEU A 19 -19.96 50.73 6.20
C LEU A 19 -21.00 49.71 5.71
N CYS A 20 -22.21 49.69 6.27
CA CYS A 20 -23.34 48.98 5.69
C CYS A 20 -24.43 49.96 5.29
N ASP A 21 -24.51 50.21 3.99
CA ASP A 21 -25.54 51.01 3.37
C ASP A 21 -26.91 50.30 3.48
N LYS A 22 -27.98 51.10 3.61
CA LYS A 22 -29.32 50.71 4.06
C LYS A 22 -30.19 50.06 2.98
N SER A 23 -29.75 49.05 2.26
CA SER A 23 -30.56 48.49 1.15
C SER A 23 -30.77 46.97 1.15
N TRP A 24 -30.55 46.24 2.24
CA TRP A 24 -30.84 44.79 2.32
C TRP A 24 -32.01 44.47 3.26
N ARG A 25 -33.21 44.45 2.68
CA ARG A 25 -34.42 43.93 3.36
C ARG A 25 -34.69 42.51 2.87
N THR A 26 -33.90 41.52 3.35
CA THR A 26 -34.35 40.12 3.48
C THR A 26 -33.40 39.40 4.47
N PRO A 27 -33.91 38.73 5.48
CA PRO A 27 -33.06 37.94 6.38
C PRO A 27 -32.61 36.68 5.62
N VAL A 28 -31.36 36.66 5.10
CA VAL A 28 -30.73 35.43 4.65
C VAL A 28 -30.41 34.65 5.91
N SER A 29 -31.05 33.49 6.10
CA SER A 29 -30.78 32.57 7.19
C SER A 29 -29.30 32.18 7.20
N VAL A 30 -28.61 32.45 8.31
CA VAL A 30 -27.21 32.09 8.53
C VAL A 30 -26.99 30.56 8.43
N ALA A 31 -28.05 29.76 8.64
CA ALA A 31 -28.07 28.33 8.41
C ALA A 31 -27.81 27.96 6.94
N GLY A 32 -28.38 28.70 5.98
CA GLY A 32 -28.17 28.43 4.56
C GLY A 32 -26.76 28.81 4.04
N LEU A 33 -26.02 29.68 4.73
CA LEU A 33 -24.63 29.98 4.39
C LEU A 33 -23.67 28.91 4.95
N CYS A 34 -23.97 28.33 6.11
CA CYS A 34 -23.17 27.26 6.72
C CYS A 34 -23.34 25.92 5.96
N GLU A 35 -24.53 25.66 5.40
CA GLU A 35 -24.75 24.49 4.53
C GLU A 35 -24.09 24.65 3.15
N ARG A 36 -24.02 25.86 2.60
CA ARG A 36 -23.35 26.11 1.30
C ARG A 36 -21.81 26.06 1.38
N THR A 37 -21.21 26.34 2.54
CA THR A 37 -19.76 26.20 2.73
C THR A 37 -19.33 24.77 3.05
N LYS A 38 -20.24 23.90 3.55
CA LYS A 38 -19.97 22.46 3.71
C LYS A 38 -20.06 21.65 2.42
N SER A 39 -20.68 22.17 1.36
CA SER A 39 -20.97 21.42 0.13
C SER A 39 -19.90 21.51 -0.95
N ASN A 40 -18.71 22.06 -0.68
CA ASN A 40 -17.70 22.29 -1.74
C ASN A 40 -16.34 21.63 -1.45
N MET A 41 -16.24 20.72 -0.49
CA MET A 41 -15.09 19.81 -0.39
C MET A 41 -15.47 18.51 -1.11
N GLY A 42 -14.80 18.23 -2.24
CA GLY A 42 -14.99 17.00 -2.99
C GLY A 42 -14.76 15.77 -2.10
N LYS A 43 -15.41 14.66 -2.40
CA LYS A 43 -15.28 13.43 -1.61
C LYS A 43 -13.85 12.90 -1.68
N ILE A 44 -13.34 12.41 -0.54
CA ILE A 44 -12.05 11.75 -0.45
C ILE A 44 -12.30 10.25 -0.56
N ILE A 45 -11.78 9.62 -1.61
CA ILE A 45 -11.90 8.18 -1.80
C ILE A 45 -10.83 7.41 -1.03
N GLY A 46 -11.17 6.20 -0.58
CA GLY A 46 -10.23 5.24 -0.03
C GLY A 46 -9.85 4.20 -1.09
N ILE A 47 -8.56 4.00 -1.31
CA ILE A 47 -8.05 3.05 -2.30
C ILE A 47 -7.18 2.01 -1.63
N ASP A 48 -7.53 0.74 -1.83
CA ASP A 48 -6.63 -0.38 -1.67
C ASP A 48 -5.93 -0.66 -3.01
N LEU A 49 -4.65 -0.31 -3.09
CA LEU A 49 -3.82 -0.62 -4.25
C LEU A 49 -3.15 -1.99 -4.06
N GLY A 50 -3.90 -3.06 -4.27
CA GLY A 50 -3.44 -4.43 -4.05
C GLY A 50 -2.49 -4.96 -5.12
N THR A 51 -1.74 -6.02 -4.81
CA THR A 51 -0.82 -6.67 -5.76
C THR A 51 -1.57 -7.32 -6.92
N THR A 52 -2.62 -8.07 -6.63
CA THR A 52 -3.41 -8.83 -7.61
C THR A 52 -4.70 -8.11 -7.99
N ASN A 53 -5.42 -7.59 -7.00
CA ASN A 53 -6.65 -6.83 -7.19
C ASN A 53 -6.59 -5.55 -6.36
N SER A 54 -7.16 -4.48 -6.89
CA SER A 54 -7.34 -3.21 -6.21
C SER A 54 -8.82 -2.95 -5.95
N CYS A 55 -9.12 -2.14 -4.94
CA CYS A 55 -10.48 -1.81 -4.54
C CYS A 55 -10.58 -0.32 -4.22
N VAL A 56 -11.72 0.30 -4.54
CA VAL A 56 -12.00 1.71 -4.21
C VAL A 56 -13.30 1.81 -3.45
N ALA A 57 -13.34 2.65 -2.44
CA ALA A 57 -14.49 2.88 -1.60
C ALA A 57 -14.63 4.36 -1.22
N VAL A 58 -15.82 4.74 -0.80
CA VAL A 58 -16.15 6.11 -0.37
C VAL A 58 -17.09 6.06 0.82
N VAL A 59 -17.16 7.13 1.62
CA VAL A 59 -18.21 7.27 2.64
C VAL A 59 -19.45 7.88 1.99
N GLU A 60 -20.61 7.21 2.14
CA GLU A 60 -21.90 7.68 1.70
C GLU A 60 -22.94 7.52 2.82
N GLY A 61 -23.65 8.58 3.13
CA GLY A 61 -24.64 8.55 4.21
C GLY A 61 -24.04 8.12 5.57
N GLY A 62 -22.75 8.44 5.80
CA GLY A 62 -22.03 8.07 7.03
C GLY A 62 -21.53 6.62 7.07
N ARG A 63 -21.62 5.85 5.97
CA ARG A 63 -21.17 4.46 5.87
C ARG A 63 -20.15 4.29 4.76
N PRO A 64 -19.08 3.53 4.98
CA PRO A 64 -18.14 3.20 3.92
C PRO A 64 -18.78 2.23 2.93
N THR A 65 -18.69 2.52 1.64
CA THR A 65 -19.29 1.77 0.55
C THR A 65 -18.25 1.52 -0.54
N VAL A 66 -18.14 0.28 -1.00
CA VAL A 66 -17.26 -0.07 -2.13
C VAL A 66 -17.89 0.42 -3.43
N ILE A 67 -17.11 1.11 -4.24
CA ILE A 67 -17.47 1.55 -5.58
C ILE A 67 -17.22 0.41 -6.58
N PRO A 68 -18.23 -0.06 -7.32
CA PRO A 68 -18.02 -1.04 -8.38
C PRO A 68 -17.29 -0.42 -9.57
N ASN A 69 -16.48 -1.21 -10.26
CA ASN A 69 -15.84 -0.79 -11.51
C ASN A 69 -16.86 -0.76 -12.68
N ALA A 70 -16.41 -0.31 -13.85
CA ALA A 70 -17.26 -0.21 -15.05
C ALA A 70 -17.83 -1.58 -15.49
N GLU A 71 -17.18 -2.69 -15.13
CA GLU A 71 -17.62 -4.06 -15.39
C GLU A 71 -18.58 -4.58 -14.30
N GLY A 72 -18.96 -3.76 -13.31
CA GLY A 72 -19.85 -4.11 -12.20
C GLY A 72 -19.19 -4.96 -11.10
N GLN A 73 -17.87 -5.15 -11.14
CA GLN A 73 -17.12 -5.89 -10.11
C GLN A 73 -16.71 -4.96 -8.96
N ARG A 74 -16.65 -5.51 -7.75
CA ARG A 74 -16.27 -4.74 -6.54
C ARG A 74 -14.75 -4.60 -6.36
N THR A 75 -13.98 -5.36 -7.12
CA THR A 75 -12.52 -5.25 -7.19
C THR A 75 -12.09 -5.18 -8.65
N THR A 76 -10.97 -4.52 -8.90
CA THR A 76 -10.38 -4.35 -10.23
C THR A 76 -9.02 -5.06 -10.27
N PRO A 77 -8.78 -5.97 -11.23
CA PRO A 77 -7.45 -6.60 -11.36
C PRO A 77 -6.35 -5.55 -11.52
N SER A 78 -5.27 -5.68 -10.75
CA SER A 78 -4.08 -4.81 -10.81
C SER A 78 -3.20 -5.20 -12.01
N VAL A 79 -3.78 -5.16 -13.20
CA VAL A 79 -3.18 -5.56 -14.46
C VAL A 79 -3.26 -4.41 -15.44
N VAL A 80 -2.13 -4.12 -16.12
CA VAL A 80 -2.02 -3.11 -17.20
C VAL A 80 -1.51 -3.80 -18.45
N ALA A 81 -2.13 -3.53 -19.60
CA ALA A 81 -1.66 -4.04 -20.87
C ALA A 81 -1.64 -2.93 -21.94
N PHE A 82 -0.75 -3.09 -22.90
CA PHE A 82 -0.62 -2.20 -24.05
C PHE A 82 -1.00 -2.98 -25.31
N ALA A 83 -2.12 -2.62 -25.92
CA ALA A 83 -2.57 -3.23 -27.16
C ALA A 83 -1.62 -2.88 -28.33
N LYS A 84 -1.66 -3.68 -29.41
CA LYS A 84 -0.87 -3.40 -30.62
C LYS A 84 -1.24 -2.08 -31.29
N SER A 85 -2.44 -1.58 -31.04
CA SER A 85 -2.93 -0.26 -31.47
C SER A 85 -2.28 0.91 -30.74
N GLY A 86 -1.54 0.66 -29.64
CA GLY A 86 -1.03 1.66 -28.70
C GLY A 86 -2.00 2.03 -27.58
N GLU A 87 -3.20 1.45 -27.58
CA GLU A 87 -4.21 1.62 -26.56
C GLU A 87 -3.77 0.99 -25.23
N ARG A 88 -4.04 1.67 -24.12
CA ARG A 88 -3.76 1.19 -22.76
C ARG A 88 -5.02 0.55 -22.18
N LEU A 89 -4.89 -0.68 -21.72
CA LEU A 89 -5.94 -1.44 -21.05
C LEU A 89 -5.59 -1.62 -19.58
N VAL A 90 -6.57 -1.48 -18.69
CA VAL A 90 -6.39 -1.64 -17.24
C VAL A 90 -7.53 -2.49 -16.68
N GLY A 91 -7.22 -3.36 -15.70
CA GLY A 91 -8.22 -4.19 -15.03
C GLY A 91 -8.62 -5.43 -15.84
N ASP A 92 -9.92 -5.74 -15.86
CA ASP A 92 -10.46 -6.91 -16.53
C ASP A 92 -10.16 -6.96 -18.03
N PRO A 93 -10.24 -5.85 -18.81
CA PRO A 93 -9.82 -5.85 -20.22
C PRO A 93 -8.36 -6.24 -20.41
N ALA A 94 -7.46 -5.75 -19.54
CA ALA A 94 -6.05 -6.11 -19.58
C ALA A 94 -5.83 -7.60 -19.22
N LYS A 95 -6.51 -8.11 -18.20
CA LYS A 95 -6.42 -9.51 -17.76
C LYS A 95 -6.91 -10.47 -18.82
N ARG A 96 -8.06 -10.18 -19.45
CA ARG A 96 -8.65 -11.06 -20.48
C ARG A 96 -7.77 -11.30 -21.71
N GLN A 97 -6.95 -10.32 -22.09
CA GLN A 97 -6.06 -10.43 -23.24
C GLN A 97 -4.62 -10.86 -22.89
N ALA A 98 -4.33 -11.11 -21.61
CA ALA A 98 -2.97 -11.39 -21.12
C ALA A 98 -2.32 -12.58 -21.83
N VAL A 99 -3.05 -13.65 -22.11
CA VAL A 99 -2.55 -14.82 -22.85
C VAL A 99 -2.07 -14.46 -24.24
N THR A 100 -2.85 -13.69 -24.99
CA THR A 100 -2.54 -13.34 -26.40
C THR A 100 -1.54 -12.20 -26.53
N ASN A 101 -1.26 -11.48 -25.44
CA ASN A 101 -0.42 -10.30 -25.39
C ASN A 101 0.51 -10.29 -24.14
N ALA A 102 0.99 -11.46 -23.74
CA ALA A 102 1.80 -11.64 -22.54
C ALA A 102 3.02 -10.69 -22.44
N PRO A 103 3.80 -10.44 -23.52
CA PRO A 103 4.96 -9.55 -23.45
C PRO A 103 4.62 -8.06 -23.15
N ARG A 104 3.36 -7.65 -23.35
CA ARG A 104 2.89 -6.28 -23.15
C ARG A 104 1.87 -6.17 -22.01
N THR A 105 1.75 -7.20 -21.17
CA THR A 105 0.84 -7.26 -20.03
C THR A 105 1.66 -7.32 -18.74
N ILE A 106 1.40 -6.38 -17.85
CA ILE A 106 2.10 -6.23 -16.57
C ILE A 106 1.11 -6.55 -15.45
N ALA A 107 1.46 -7.54 -14.64
CA ALA A 107 0.76 -7.90 -13.41
C ALA A 107 1.71 -7.77 -12.21
N SER A 108 1.16 -7.75 -11.01
CA SER A 108 1.90 -7.76 -9.73
C SER A 108 2.98 -6.68 -9.60
N VAL A 109 2.77 -5.53 -10.24
CA VAL A 109 3.75 -4.41 -10.27
C VAL A 109 4.06 -3.87 -8.87
N LYS A 110 3.14 -4.01 -7.91
CA LYS A 110 3.32 -3.58 -6.52
C LYS A 110 4.54 -4.22 -5.85
N ARG A 111 4.91 -5.45 -6.23
CA ARG A 111 6.14 -6.13 -5.75
C ARG A 111 7.44 -5.42 -6.16
N LYS A 112 7.37 -4.58 -7.19
CA LYS A 112 8.52 -3.82 -7.73
C LYS A 112 8.57 -2.38 -7.24
N MET A 113 7.58 -1.94 -6.44
CA MET A 113 7.56 -0.58 -5.90
C MET A 113 8.79 -0.29 -5.05
N GLY A 114 9.35 0.91 -5.24
CA GLY A 114 10.57 1.32 -4.55
C GLY A 114 11.85 0.62 -5.06
N SER A 115 11.82 0.00 -6.26
CA SER A 115 12.99 -0.54 -6.95
C SER A 115 13.36 0.30 -8.19
N ASP A 116 14.59 0.14 -8.67
CA ASP A 116 15.10 0.80 -9.89
C ASP A 116 14.67 0.07 -11.18
N GLU A 117 13.81 -0.94 -11.05
CA GLU A 117 13.40 -1.74 -12.19
C GLU A 117 12.66 -0.88 -13.22
N ARG A 118 13.01 -1.09 -14.49
CA ARG A 118 12.35 -0.45 -15.63
C ARG A 118 11.69 -1.52 -16.49
N ILE A 119 10.42 -1.30 -16.78
CA ILE A 119 9.57 -2.24 -17.53
C ILE A 119 9.55 -1.80 -18.99
N PRO A 120 10.26 -2.52 -19.88
CA PRO A 120 10.33 -2.17 -21.31
C PRO A 120 9.04 -2.60 -22.01
N ILE A 121 8.37 -1.66 -22.69
CA ILE A 121 7.19 -1.89 -23.52
C ILE A 121 7.33 -1.05 -24.80
N ASP A 122 7.39 -1.68 -25.95
CA ASP A 122 7.42 -1.04 -27.29
C ASP A 122 8.45 0.11 -27.42
N GLY A 123 9.65 -0.11 -26.87
CA GLY A 123 10.74 0.87 -26.91
C GLY A 123 10.65 1.99 -25.87
N LYS A 124 9.60 2.01 -25.04
CA LYS A 124 9.50 2.86 -23.84
C LYS A 124 9.84 2.03 -22.60
N CYS A 125 10.33 2.70 -21.58
CA CYS A 125 10.60 2.08 -20.26
C CYS A 125 9.77 2.76 -19.20
N PHE A 126 8.92 2.00 -18.54
CA PHE A 126 8.07 2.47 -17.45
C PHE A 126 8.65 2.11 -16.09
N SER A 127 8.49 2.98 -15.12
CA SER A 127 8.74 2.68 -13.71
C SER A 127 7.55 1.94 -13.09
N PRO A 128 7.73 1.23 -11.97
CA PRO A 128 6.62 0.65 -11.23
C PRO A 128 5.58 1.68 -10.79
N GLN A 129 6.01 2.92 -10.48
CA GLN A 129 5.14 4.03 -10.12
C GLN A 129 4.21 4.43 -11.28
N GLU A 130 4.73 4.52 -12.50
CA GLU A 130 3.93 4.87 -13.69
C GLU A 130 2.89 3.79 -14.00
N ILE A 131 3.24 2.51 -13.91
CA ILE A 131 2.29 1.41 -14.10
C ILE A 131 1.23 1.40 -13.00
N SER A 132 1.62 1.63 -11.73
CA SER A 132 0.68 1.73 -10.61
C SER A 132 -0.25 2.94 -10.76
N ALA A 133 0.25 4.05 -11.29
CA ALA A 133 -0.55 5.24 -11.56
C ALA A 133 -1.66 4.97 -12.60
N MET A 134 -1.41 4.11 -13.60
CA MET A 134 -2.44 3.71 -14.57
C MET A 134 -3.59 2.96 -13.89
N ILE A 135 -3.28 2.10 -12.91
CA ILE A 135 -4.31 1.43 -12.10
C ILE A 135 -5.09 2.45 -11.28
N LEU A 136 -4.40 3.38 -10.62
CA LEU A 136 -5.03 4.43 -9.81
C LEU A 136 -5.91 5.36 -10.67
N GLN A 137 -5.51 5.65 -11.91
CA GLN A 137 -6.33 6.43 -12.85
C GLN A 137 -7.64 5.72 -13.21
N LYS A 138 -7.59 4.38 -13.42
CA LYS A 138 -8.81 3.59 -13.66
C LYS A 138 -9.74 3.63 -12.45
N LEU A 139 -9.23 3.42 -11.23
CA LEU A 139 -10.02 3.47 -10.00
C LEU A 139 -10.61 4.88 -9.77
N LYS A 140 -9.84 5.93 -10.08
CA LYS A 140 -10.32 7.31 -10.03
C LYS A 140 -11.47 7.52 -11.02
N ALA A 141 -11.30 7.09 -12.27
CA ALA A 141 -12.34 7.23 -13.30
C ALA A 141 -13.62 6.47 -12.94
N ASP A 142 -13.50 5.26 -12.38
CA ASP A 142 -14.66 4.50 -11.88
C ASP A 142 -15.36 5.24 -10.73
N ALA A 143 -14.59 5.84 -9.83
CA ALA A 143 -15.13 6.64 -8.72
C ALA A 143 -15.84 7.91 -9.22
N GLU A 144 -15.26 8.62 -10.18
CA GLU A 144 -15.86 9.80 -10.81
C GLU A 144 -17.16 9.46 -11.55
N ALA A 145 -17.18 8.32 -12.28
CA ALA A 145 -18.38 7.84 -12.95
C ALA A 145 -19.50 7.47 -11.97
N TYR A 146 -19.14 6.83 -10.85
CA TYR A 146 -20.09 6.44 -9.79
C TYR A 146 -20.65 7.67 -9.05
N LEU A 147 -19.78 8.61 -8.66
CA LEU A 147 -20.15 9.78 -7.86
C LEU A 147 -20.80 10.89 -8.70
N GLY A 148 -20.56 10.93 -10.02
CA GLY A 148 -21.02 12.00 -10.89
C GLY A 148 -20.29 13.33 -10.68
N GLU A 149 -19.14 13.32 -9.98
CA GLU A 149 -18.33 14.51 -9.68
C GLU A 149 -16.82 14.19 -9.80
N PRO A 150 -15.96 15.19 -10.07
CA PRO A 150 -14.52 14.98 -10.11
C PRO A 150 -13.95 14.54 -8.75
N VAL A 151 -13.04 13.57 -8.78
CA VAL A 151 -12.31 13.08 -7.61
C VAL A 151 -10.87 13.55 -7.66
N THR A 152 -10.47 14.38 -6.72
CA THR A 152 -9.13 14.97 -6.66
C THR A 152 -8.29 14.50 -5.48
N GLU A 153 -8.91 13.88 -4.47
CA GLU A 153 -8.26 13.53 -3.21
C GLU A 153 -8.48 12.07 -2.85
N ALA A 154 -7.45 11.42 -2.30
CA ALA A 154 -7.52 10.02 -1.91
C ALA A 154 -6.70 9.72 -0.65
N VAL A 155 -7.12 8.67 0.06
CA VAL A 155 -6.32 7.89 1.01
C VAL A 155 -5.93 6.60 0.31
N ILE A 156 -4.63 6.28 0.26
CA ILE A 156 -4.11 5.07 -0.41
C ILE A 156 -3.46 4.17 0.62
N THR A 157 -3.70 2.87 0.53
CA THR A 157 -3.13 1.90 1.45
C THR A 157 -1.81 1.33 0.97
N VAL A 158 -0.99 0.91 1.91
CA VAL A 158 0.27 0.20 1.68
C VAL A 158 0.42 -0.93 2.69
N PRO A 159 1.14 -2.01 2.37
CA PRO A 159 1.53 -3.01 3.35
C PRO A 159 2.23 -2.37 4.56
N ALA A 160 1.96 -2.89 5.76
CA ALA A 160 2.56 -2.31 6.98
C ALA A 160 4.09 -2.39 6.97
N TYR A 161 4.65 -3.44 6.34
CA TYR A 161 6.08 -3.70 6.26
C TYR A 161 6.78 -3.03 5.06
N PHE A 162 6.07 -2.13 4.34
CA PHE A 162 6.70 -1.31 3.29
C PHE A 162 7.71 -0.35 3.89
N ASN A 163 8.88 -0.28 3.26
CA ASN A 163 9.91 0.71 3.59
C ASN A 163 9.59 2.09 2.99
N ASP A 164 10.37 3.10 3.38
CA ASP A 164 10.16 4.49 2.95
C ASP A 164 10.14 4.67 1.43
N ALA A 165 11.06 4.02 0.70
CA ALA A 165 11.11 4.09 -0.75
C ALA A 165 9.80 3.57 -1.39
N GLN A 166 9.23 2.50 -0.85
CA GLN A 166 7.97 1.92 -1.32
C GLN A 166 6.77 2.80 -1.00
N ARG A 167 6.74 3.41 0.20
CA ARG A 167 5.69 4.37 0.61
C ARG A 167 5.71 5.62 -0.25
N GLN A 168 6.89 6.20 -0.45
CA GLN A 168 7.05 7.37 -1.31
C GLN A 168 6.68 7.05 -2.76
N ALA A 169 7.11 5.91 -3.30
CA ALA A 169 6.74 5.45 -4.64
C ALA A 169 5.22 5.31 -4.82
N THR A 170 4.51 4.84 -3.78
CA THR A 170 3.03 4.76 -3.81
C THR A 170 2.40 6.16 -3.81
N LYS A 171 2.94 7.09 -3.02
CA LYS A 171 2.49 8.49 -3.00
C LYS A 171 2.71 9.16 -4.36
N ASP A 172 3.86 8.92 -4.98
CA ASP A 172 4.19 9.45 -6.31
C ASP A 172 3.28 8.86 -7.39
N ALA A 173 2.95 7.57 -7.33
CA ALA A 173 1.97 6.95 -8.22
C ALA A 173 0.59 7.63 -8.11
N GLY A 174 0.15 7.98 -6.89
CA GLY A 174 -1.06 8.76 -6.66
C GLY A 174 -1.00 10.14 -7.31
N ARG A 175 0.11 10.86 -7.16
CA ARG A 175 0.34 12.17 -7.80
C ARG A 175 0.32 12.07 -9.32
N ILE A 176 0.97 11.07 -9.92
CA ILE A 176 0.98 10.81 -11.36
C ILE A 176 -0.45 10.52 -11.86
N ALA A 177 -1.26 9.82 -11.06
CA ALA A 177 -2.67 9.58 -11.36
C ALA A 177 -3.56 10.82 -11.24
N GLY A 178 -3.03 11.97 -10.84
CA GLY A 178 -3.77 13.21 -10.63
C GLY A 178 -4.59 13.22 -9.34
N LEU A 179 -4.11 12.49 -8.32
CA LEU A 179 -4.70 12.45 -6.98
C LEU A 179 -3.82 13.20 -5.98
N ASN A 180 -4.40 14.08 -5.19
CA ASN A 180 -3.79 14.62 -3.99
C ASN A 180 -3.90 13.56 -2.88
N VAL A 181 -2.80 12.85 -2.61
CA VAL A 181 -2.75 11.80 -1.59
C VAL A 181 -2.72 12.44 -0.22
N LYS A 182 -3.87 12.51 0.43
CA LYS A 182 -4.04 13.11 1.77
C LYS A 182 -3.34 12.32 2.84
N ARG A 183 -3.35 11.00 2.71
CA ARG A 183 -2.68 10.08 3.64
C ARG A 183 -2.34 8.76 2.97
N ILE A 184 -1.17 8.23 3.33
CA ILE A 184 -0.82 6.82 3.18
C ILE A 184 -1.16 6.13 4.51
N ILE A 185 -1.93 5.04 4.47
CA ILE A 185 -2.33 4.26 5.63
C ILE A 185 -1.92 2.80 5.46
N ASN A 186 -1.55 2.13 6.54
CA ASN A 186 -1.21 0.71 6.48
C ASN A 186 -2.46 -0.16 6.28
N GLU A 187 -2.37 -1.19 5.43
CA GLU A 187 -3.47 -2.12 5.11
C GLU A 187 -4.09 -2.74 6.37
N PRO A 188 -3.32 -3.30 7.33
CA PRO A 188 -3.91 -3.86 8.54
C PRO A 188 -4.60 -2.80 9.42
N THR A 189 -4.07 -1.58 9.42
CA THR A 189 -4.69 -0.46 10.15
C THR A 189 -6.03 -0.06 9.50
N ALA A 190 -6.08 -0.02 8.17
CA ALA A 190 -7.33 0.21 7.44
C ALA A 190 -8.36 -0.90 7.72
N ALA A 191 -7.94 -2.18 7.67
CA ALA A 191 -8.82 -3.29 8.00
C ALA A 191 -9.37 -3.21 9.44
N ALA A 192 -8.53 -2.81 10.40
CA ALA A 192 -8.95 -2.58 11.78
C ALA A 192 -9.95 -1.42 11.90
N LEU A 193 -9.80 -0.34 11.12
CA LEU A 193 -10.78 0.74 11.05
C LEU A 193 -12.14 0.26 10.53
N ALA A 194 -12.14 -0.58 9.50
CA ALA A 194 -13.38 -1.15 8.97
C ALA A 194 -14.08 -2.06 9.99
N TYR A 195 -13.30 -2.77 10.82
CA TYR A 195 -13.82 -3.66 11.86
C TYR A 195 -14.27 -2.91 13.12
N GLY A 196 -13.49 -1.91 13.55
CA GLY A 196 -13.55 -1.34 14.90
C GLY A 196 -14.65 -0.33 15.15
N LEU A 197 -15.46 0.03 14.15
CA LEU A 197 -16.44 1.12 14.28
C LEU A 197 -17.63 0.79 15.21
N ASP A 198 -17.88 -0.50 15.53
CA ASP A 198 -19.14 -0.91 16.14
C ASP A 198 -19.06 -1.38 17.61
N ASN A 199 -17.90 -1.58 18.22
CA ASN A 199 -17.84 -2.42 19.42
C ASN A 199 -17.67 -1.71 20.78
N GLY A 200 -17.28 -0.44 20.85
CA GLY A 200 -17.23 0.35 22.10
C GLY A 200 -16.39 -0.23 23.25
N LYS A 201 -15.72 -1.37 23.05
CA LYS A 201 -14.88 -2.06 24.05
C LYS A 201 -13.43 -2.05 23.58
N THR A 202 -12.50 -1.90 24.51
CA THR A 202 -11.09 -2.08 24.22
C THR A 202 -10.79 -3.54 23.89
N GLN A 203 -10.27 -3.79 22.70
CA GLN A 203 -9.93 -5.12 22.17
C GLN A 203 -8.51 -5.14 21.61
N LYS A 204 -7.82 -6.26 21.78
CA LYS A 204 -6.54 -6.56 21.13
C LYS A 204 -6.78 -7.50 19.96
N VAL A 205 -6.51 -7.02 18.78
CA VAL A 205 -6.85 -7.68 17.51
C VAL A 205 -5.56 -8.02 16.77
N MET A 206 -5.45 -9.26 16.30
CA MET A 206 -4.43 -9.62 15.30
C MET A 206 -5.03 -9.46 13.92
N VAL A 207 -4.42 -8.64 13.08
CA VAL A 207 -4.69 -8.59 11.63
C VAL A 207 -3.64 -9.43 10.94
N TYR A 208 -4.09 -10.50 10.27
CA TYR A 208 -3.26 -11.41 9.50
C TYR A 208 -3.59 -11.21 8.02
N ASP A 209 -2.74 -10.46 7.33
CA ASP A 209 -2.95 -10.07 5.94
C ASP A 209 -2.03 -10.85 5.02
N LEU A 210 -2.60 -11.80 4.26
CA LEU A 210 -1.92 -12.55 3.23
C LEU A 210 -2.54 -12.22 1.88
N GLY A 211 -1.96 -11.24 1.21
CA GLY A 211 -2.38 -10.78 -0.09
C GLY A 211 -1.82 -11.61 -1.24
N GLY A 212 -1.80 -11.03 -2.45
CA GLY A 212 -1.21 -11.67 -3.62
C GLY A 212 0.32 -11.67 -3.62
N GLY A 213 0.95 -10.64 -3.02
CA GLY A 213 2.39 -10.46 -3.09
C GLY A 213 3.11 -10.25 -1.77
N THR A 214 2.40 -9.88 -0.71
CA THR A 214 2.93 -9.54 0.61
C THR A 214 2.20 -10.28 1.70
N PHE A 215 2.90 -10.50 2.80
CA PHE A 215 2.36 -11.00 4.06
C PHE A 215 2.68 -10.02 5.18
N ASP A 216 1.66 -9.55 5.88
CA ASP A 216 1.78 -8.70 7.05
C ASP A 216 0.98 -9.26 8.23
N VAL A 217 1.53 -9.13 9.42
CA VAL A 217 0.82 -9.37 10.67
C VAL A 217 0.97 -8.15 11.57
N SER A 218 -0.16 -7.61 12.05
CA SER A 218 -0.17 -6.48 12.95
C SER A 218 -1.02 -6.78 14.18
N LEU A 219 -0.51 -6.41 15.34
CA LEU A 219 -1.22 -6.46 16.60
C LEU A 219 -1.72 -5.05 16.92
N ILE A 220 -3.02 -4.91 17.04
CA ILE A 220 -3.70 -3.62 17.12
C ILE A 220 -4.61 -3.61 18.35
N GLN A 221 -4.52 -2.55 19.14
CA GLN A 221 -5.48 -2.26 20.21
C GLN A 221 -6.50 -1.25 19.69
N ILE A 222 -7.78 -1.61 19.79
CA ILE A 222 -8.92 -0.77 19.37
C ILE A 222 -9.76 -0.51 20.60
N GLY A 223 -10.07 0.75 20.89
CA GLY A 223 -10.97 1.12 22.00
C GLY A 223 -10.80 2.59 22.39
N ASP A 224 -11.77 3.13 23.12
CA ASP A 224 -11.76 4.49 23.64
C ASP A 224 -11.48 5.60 22.60
N GLY A 225 -11.92 5.39 21.36
CA GLY A 225 -11.63 6.32 20.26
C GLY A 225 -10.19 6.26 19.72
N ILE A 226 -9.42 5.21 20.06
CA ILE A 226 -8.04 5.03 19.63
C ILE A 226 -7.91 3.70 18.86
N VAL A 227 -7.22 3.73 17.73
CA VAL A 227 -6.68 2.57 17.05
C VAL A 227 -5.15 2.66 17.12
N GLN A 228 -4.55 1.84 17.95
CA GLN A 228 -3.12 1.83 18.19
C GLN A 228 -2.50 0.53 17.68
N VAL A 229 -1.55 0.62 16.76
CA VAL A 229 -0.69 -0.50 16.38
C VAL A 229 0.33 -0.71 17.50
N LEU A 230 0.38 -1.92 18.05
CA LEU A 230 1.32 -2.31 19.10
C LEU A 230 2.63 -2.85 18.50
N ALA A 231 2.51 -3.68 17.47
CA ALA A 231 3.64 -4.21 16.72
C ALA A 231 3.20 -4.66 15.33
N THR A 232 4.12 -4.60 14.37
CA THR A 232 3.94 -5.14 13.02
C THR A 232 5.17 -5.91 12.59
N CYS A 233 4.97 -6.98 11.82
CA CYS A 233 6.03 -7.76 11.20
C CYS A 233 5.51 -8.36 9.88
N GLY A 234 6.38 -8.59 8.90
CA GLY A 234 5.91 -9.10 7.61
C GLY A 234 7.02 -9.69 6.73
N ASP A 235 6.59 -10.11 5.54
CA ASP A 235 7.43 -10.58 4.45
C ASP A 235 6.90 -10.01 3.12
N ASN A 236 7.62 -9.05 2.55
CA ASN A 236 7.24 -8.36 1.31
C ASN A 236 7.35 -9.24 0.04
N HIS A 237 7.79 -10.49 0.20
CA HIS A 237 7.98 -11.48 -0.87
C HIS A 237 7.30 -12.81 -0.56
N LEU A 238 6.15 -12.75 0.12
CA LEU A 238 5.30 -13.91 0.41
C LEU A 238 3.85 -13.55 0.15
N GLY A 239 3.20 -14.24 -0.78
CA GLY A 239 1.79 -14.02 -1.12
C GLY A 239 1.26 -15.03 -2.12
N GLY A 240 0.02 -14.86 -2.55
CA GLY A 240 -0.68 -15.76 -3.46
C GLY A 240 0.05 -16.08 -4.76
N ASP A 241 0.82 -15.12 -5.30
CA ASP A 241 1.65 -15.33 -6.50
C ASP A 241 2.72 -16.42 -6.29
N ASP A 242 3.24 -16.57 -5.05
CA ASP A 242 4.22 -17.60 -4.73
C ASP A 242 3.56 -18.99 -4.67
N PHE A 243 2.31 -19.07 -4.19
CA PHE A 243 1.52 -20.29 -4.24
C PHE A 243 1.24 -20.69 -5.69
N ASP A 244 0.86 -19.73 -6.54
CA ASP A 244 0.62 -19.96 -7.97
C ASP A 244 1.90 -20.44 -8.67
N ALA A 245 3.05 -19.85 -8.34
CA ALA A 245 4.34 -20.26 -8.87
C ALA A 245 4.68 -21.72 -8.53
N ARG A 246 4.36 -22.20 -7.29
CA ARG A 246 4.58 -23.60 -6.90
C ARG A 246 3.74 -24.57 -7.76
N VAL A 247 2.49 -24.22 -8.02
CA VAL A 247 1.60 -25.02 -8.87
C VAL A 247 2.08 -24.98 -10.33
N ALA A 248 2.41 -23.80 -10.85
CA ALA A 248 2.93 -23.63 -12.19
C ALA A 248 4.22 -24.45 -12.43
N ASP A 249 5.17 -24.37 -11.49
CA ASP A 249 6.41 -25.12 -11.54
C ASP A 249 6.17 -26.63 -11.52
N TRP A 250 5.21 -27.10 -10.72
CA TRP A 250 4.81 -28.50 -10.68
C TRP A 250 4.23 -28.95 -12.03
N LEU A 251 3.33 -28.17 -12.63
CA LEU A 251 2.74 -28.45 -13.95
C LEU A 251 3.80 -28.52 -15.04
N VAL A 252 4.72 -27.55 -15.08
CA VAL A 252 5.79 -27.47 -16.08
C VAL A 252 6.74 -28.67 -15.96
N ARG A 253 7.11 -29.06 -14.73
CA ARG A 253 8.00 -30.22 -14.51
C ARG A 253 7.35 -31.53 -14.94
N ASN A 254 6.06 -31.75 -14.60
CA ASN A 254 5.35 -32.94 -15.00
C ASN A 254 5.23 -33.01 -16.53
N PHE A 255 4.85 -31.89 -17.17
CA PHE A 255 4.74 -31.81 -18.62
C PHE A 255 6.08 -32.10 -19.32
N ALA A 256 7.19 -31.53 -18.81
CA ALA A 256 8.52 -31.77 -19.35
C ALA A 256 8.96 -33.22 -19.18
N ALA A 257 8.62 -33.88 -18.07
CA ALA A 257 8.93 -35.28 -17.83
C ALA A 257 8.18 -36.23 -18.80
N GLU A 258 6.92 -35.92 -19.11
CA GLU A 258 6.06 -36.71 -19.99
C GLU A 258 6.37 -36.49 -21.48
N ASN A 259 6.59 -35.23 -21.87
CA ASN A 259 6.64 -34.83 -23.28
C ASN A 259 8.05 -34.43 -23.78
N GLN A 260 9.04 -34.33 -22.87
CA GLN A 260 10.41 -33.88 -23.18
C GLN A 260 10.45 -32.48 -23.83
N VAL A 261 9.47 -31.62 -23.52
CA VAL A 261 9.35 -30.25 -24.00
C VAL A 261 9.34 -29.27 -22.83
N ASP A 262 10.16 -28.25 -22.94
CA ASP A 262 10.28 -27.19 -21.93
C ASP A 262 9.38 -26.00 -22.27
N LEU A 263 8.28 -25.86 -21.51
CA LEU A 263 7.31 -24.76 -21.68
C LEU A 263 7.86 -23.39 -21.23
N THR A 264 8.95 -23.35 -20.45
CA THR A 264 9.48 -22.06 -19.94
C THR A 264 9.99 -21.14 -21.05
N ARG A 265 10.25 -21.69 -22.23
CA ARG A 265 10.71 -20.92 -23.40
C ARG A 265 9.57 -20.27 -24.19
N ASP A 266 8.32 -20.63 -23.92
CA ASP A 266 7.15 -20.07 -24.56
C ASP A 266 6.37 -19.17 -23.58
N PRO A 267 6.47 -17.83 -23.73
CA PRO A 267 5.79 -16.87 -22.84
C PRO A 267 4.26 -17.03 -22.86
N VAL A 268 3.68 -17.44 -23.99
CA VAL A 268 2.22 -17.63 -24.11
C VAL A 268 1.78 -18.89 -23.36
N ALA A 269 2.52 -19.99 -23.53
CA ALA A 269 2.28 -21.21 -22.76
C ALA A 269 2.42 -20.96 -21.25
N MET A 270 3.49 -20.28 -20.83
CA MET A 270 3.71 -19.95 -19.43
C MET A 270 2.63 -19.04 -18.84
N GLN A 271 2.11 -18.10 -19.62
CA GLN A 271 1.01 -17.26 -19.16
C GLN A 271 -0.25 -18.09 -18.92
N ARG A 272 -0.59 -19.01 -19.83
CA ARG A 272 -1.72 -19.95 -19.67
C ARG A 272 -1.55 -20.84 -18.45
N VAL A 273 -0.35 -21.37 -18.22
CA VAL A 273 -0.03 -22.19 -17.05
C VAL A 273 -0.23 -21.41 -15.76
N ARG A 274 0.23 -20.14 -15.69
CA ARG A 274 0.06 -19.29 -14.51
C ARG A 274 -1.39 -18.96 -14.23
N GLU A 275 -2.17 -18.62 -15.25
CA GLU A 275 -3.61 -18.33 -15.08
C GLU A 275 -4.37 -19.56 -14.57
N GLU A 276 -4.06 -20.74 -15.11
CA GLU A 276 -4.70 -21.96 -14.65
C GLU A 276 -4.22 -22.38 -13.25
N ALA A 277 -2.96 -22.10 -12.87
CA ALA A 277 -2.45 -22.29 -11.51
C ALA A 277 -3.19 -21.38 -10.50
N GLU A 278 -3.39 -20.10 -10.83
CA GLU A 278 -4.19 -19.18 -10.00
C GLU A 278 -5.64 -19.67 -9.84
N LYS A 279 -6.24 -20.12 -10.94
CA LYS A 279 -7.60 -20.65 -10.93
C LYS A 279 -7.69 -21.91 -10.07
N ALA A 280 -6.79 -22.87 -10.26
CA ALA A 280 -6.73 -24.10 -9.47
C ALA A 280 -6.57 -23.82 -7.97
N LYS A 281 -5.67 -22.88 -7.58
CA LYS A 281 -5.56 -22.42 -6.19
C LYS A 281 -6.89 -21.92 -5.63
N LYS A 282 -7.62 -21.09 -6.38
CA LYS A 282 -8.92 -20.56 -5.96
C LYS A 282 -9.97 -21.66 -5.82
N GLU A 283 -10.05 -22.58 -6.75
CA GLU A 283 -10.98 -23.70 -6.72
C GLU A 283 -10.71 -24.63 -5.54
N LEU A 284 -9.43 -24.93 -5.26
CA LEU A 284 -9.03 -25.77 -4.14
C LEU A 284 -9.28 -25.12 -2.76
N SER A 285 -9.61 -23.85 -2.69
CA SER A 285 -10.08 -23.23 -1.44
C SER A 285 -11.46 -23.75 -1.02
N ALA A 286 -12.30 -24.19 -1.98
CA ALA A 286 -13.63 -24.75 -1.74
C ALA A 286 -13.68 -26.26 -2.03
N ALA A 287 -13.06 -26.71 -3.14
CA ALA A 287 -13.06 -28.10 -3.58
C ALA A 287 -11.86 -28.89 -3.01
N THR A 288 -11.94 -30.22 -3.04
CA THR A 288 -10.84 -31.12 -2.62
C THR A 288 -9.94 -31.53 -3.78
N HIS A 289 -10.38 -31.35 -5.01
CA HIS A 289 -9.63 -31.61 -6.25
C HIS A 289 -10.10 -30.66 -7.36
N THR A 290 -9.25 -30.45 -8.35
CA THR A 290 -9.56 -29.69 -9.57
C THR A 290 -8.85 -30.31 -10.77
N GLU A 291 -9.48 -30.22 -11.93
CA GLU A 291 -8.91 -30.67 -13.20
C GLU A 291 -8.30 -29.46 -13.94
N ILE A 292 -7.07 -29.63 -14.37
CA ILE A 292 -6.32 -28.66 -15.15
C ILE A 292 -6.27 -29.18 -16.59
N ASN A 293 -6.83 -28.43 -17.54
CA ASN A 293 -6.87 -28.80 -18.94
C ASN A 293 -6.49 -27.62 -19.84
N LEU A 294 -5.29 -27.65 -20.40
CA LEU A 294 -4.78 -26.65 -21.32
C LEU A 294 -4.55 -27.29 -22.70
N PRO A 295 -5.58 -27.33 -23.56
CA PRO A 295 -5.45 -27.90 -24.90
C PRO A 295 -4.53 -27.03 -25.77
N PHE A 296 -3.77 -27.68 -26.66
CA PHE A 296 -2.85 -27.03 -27.60
C PHE A 296 -1.88 -26.06 -26.88
N ILE A 297 -1.25 -26.55 -25.80
CA ILE A 297 -0.34 -25.70 -25.00
C ILE A 297 0.93 -25.35 -25.77
N THR A 298 1.42 -26.31 -26.57
CA THR A 298 2.59 -26.11 -27.44
C THR A 298 2.56 -27.15 -28.58
N VAL A 299 3.57 -27.10 -29.46
CA VAL A 299 3.75 -28.05 -30.55
C VAL A 299 5.03 -28.87 -30.31
N GLY A 300 4.89 -30.18 -30.22
CA GLY A 300 6.00 -31.13 -30.14
C GLY A 300 6.40 -31.70 -31.48
N PRO A 301 7.40 -32.61 -31.53
CA PRO A 301 7.88 -33.24 -32.78
C PRO A 301 6.79 -34.01 -33.55
N ASN A 302 5.81 -34.56 -32.85
CA ASN A 302 4.74 -35.40 -33.37
C ASN A 302 3.39 -34.67 -33.52
N GLY A 303 3.32 -33.35 -33.31
CA GLY A 303 2.10 -32.54 -33.40
C GLY A 303 1.79 -31.75 -32.14
N PRO A 304 0.55 -31.24 -32.04
CA PRO A 304 0.14 -30.44 -30.90
C PRO A 304 0.12 -31.24 -29.60
N LEU A 305 0.60 -30.62 -28.51
CA LEU A 305 0.62 -31.18 -27.17
C LEU A 305 -0.42 -30.50 -26.29
N HIS A 306 -0.96 -31.24 -25.32
CA HIS A 306 -1.96 -30.80 -24.36
C HIS A 306 -1.40 -31.01 -22.96
N LEU A 307 -1.63 -30.05 -22.05
CA LEU A 307 -1.32 -30.24 -20.65
C LEU A 307 -2.62 -30.60 -19.93
N GLN A 308 -2.66 -31.79 -19.34
CA GLN A 308 -3.75 -32.27 -18.51
C GLN A 308 -3.19 -32.77 -17.19
N ALA A 309 -3.78 -32.36 -16.08
CA ALA A 309 -3.39 -32.78 -14.75
C ALA A 309 -4.56 -32.72 -13.79
N GLU A 310 -4.60 -33.62 -12.83
CA GLU A 310 -5.49 -33.51 -11.67
C GLU A 310 -4.67 -33.00 -10.48
N LEU A 311 -5.14 -31.93 -9.83
CA LEU A 311 -4.53 -31.39 -8.64
C LEU A 311 -5.48 -31.53 -7.46
N THR A 312 -5.05 -32.32 -6.45
CA THR A 312 -5.77 -32.44 -5.19
C THR A 312 -5.34 -31.38 -4.19
N ARG A 313 -6.23 -31.01 -3.25
CA ARG A 313 -5.87 -30.11 -2.13
C ARG A 313 -4.68 -30.65 -1.33
N ALA A 314 -4.62 -31.95 -1.09
CA ALA A 314 -3.49 -32.55 -0.37
C ALA A 314 -2.15 -32.33 -1.11
N LYS A 315 -2.16 -32.45 -2.44
CA LYS A 315 -0.96 -32.17 -3.25
C LYS A 315 -0.62 -30.67 -3.28
N PHE A 316 -1.63 -29.81 -3.36
CA PHE A 316 -1.44 -28.35 -3.24
C PHE A 316 -0.82 -27.98 -1.87
N ASP A 317 -1.36 -28.55 -0.78
CA ASP A 317 -0.84 -28.30 0.57
C ASP A 317 0.62 -28.80 0.72
N GLU A 318 0.95 -29.95 0.11
CA GLU A 318 2.35 -30.44 0.05
C GLU A 318 3.28 -29.47 -0.69
N LEU A 319 2.87 -28.99 -1.87
CA LEU A 319 3.66 -28.09 -2.71
C LEU A 319 3.88 -26.71 -2.04
N THR A 320 3.02 -26.29 -1.14
CA THR A 320 2.99 -24.95 -0.55
C THR A 320 3.25 -24.94 0.97
N ALA A 321 3.56 -26.10 1.56
CA ALA A 321 3.74 -26.23 3.00
C ALA A 321 4.79 -25.27 3.59
N ASP A 322 5.89 -25.07 2.87
CA ASP A 322 6.96 -24.15 3.26
C ASP A 322 6.50 -22.69 3.26
N LEU A 323 5.64 -22.30 2.32
CA LEU A 323 5.09 -20.95 2.25
C LEU A 323 4.14 -20.66 3.43
N VAL A 324 3.30 -21.63 3.77
CA VAL A 324 2.44 -21.55 4.96
C VAL A 324 3.29 -21.47 6.24
N GLU A 325 4.36 -22.27 6.34
CA GLU A 325 5.24 -22.25 7.51
C GLU A 325 6.01 -20.91 7.66
N ARG A 326 6.40 -20.28 6.56
CA ARG A 326 7.07 -18.96 6.58
C ARG A 326 6.25 -17.88 7.31
N THR A 327 4.92 -17.97 7.32
CA THR A 327 4.07 -17.01 8.03
C THR A 327 4.22 -17.09 9.55
N ALA A 328 4.67 -18.22 10.09
CA ALA A 328 4.75 -18.43 11.53
C ALA A 328 5.80 -17.56 12.22
N LEU A 329 6.91 -17.26 11.55
CA LEU A 329 7.98 -16.45 12.14
C LEU A 329 7.55 -14.99 12.35
N PRO A 330 6.96 -14.27 11.36
CA PRO A 330 6.43 -12.93 11.58
C PRO A 330 5.36 -12.87 12.68
N VAL A 331 4.46 -13.87 12.77
CA VAL A 331 3.45 -13.93 13.85
C VAL A 331 4.11 -14.00 15.23
N ARG A 332 5.08 -14.90 15.42
CA ARG A 332 5.81 -15.02 16.69
C ARG A 332 6.59 -13.75 17.03
N ASN A 333 7.20 -13.12 16.02
CA ASN A 333 7.94 -11.88 16.22
C ASN A 333 7.02 -10.73 16.63
N ALA A 334 5.88 -10.56 15.98
CA ALA A 334 4.89 -9.53 16.33
C ALA A 334 4.38 -9.69 17.77
N LEU A 335 4.01 -10.92 18.17
CA LEU A 335 3.59 -11.22 19.55
C LEU A 335 4.67 -10.90 20.58
N ARG A 336 5.91 -11.31 20.30
CA ARG A 336 7.06 -11.01 21.18
C ARG A 336 7.29 -9.49 21.29
N ASP A 337 7.27 -8.78 20.18
CA ASP A 337 7.56 -7.34 20.13
C ASP A 337 6.45 -6.51 20.81
N ALA A 338 5.20 -6.99 20.75
CA ALA A 338 4.07 -6.39 21.48
C ALA A 338 4.00 -6.85 22.96
N HIS A 339 4.89 -7.76 23.41
CA HIS A 339 4.85 -8.38 24.73
C HIS A 339 3.48 -9.05 25.03
N LEU A 340 2.89 -9.71 24.03
CA LEU A 340 1.61 -10.41 24.13
C LEU A 340 1.80 -11.93 23.93
N ALA A 341 1.00 -12.70 24.63
CA ALA A 341 0.78 -14.10 24.35
C ALA A 341 -0.46 -14.28 23.43
N ALA A 342 -0.60 -15.44 22.82
CA ALA A 342 -1.74 -15.70 21.92
C ALA A 342 -3.10 -15.56 22.61
N ASN A 343 -3.18 -15.94 23.90
CA ASN A 343 -4.39 -15.84 24.72
C ASN A 343 -4.71 -14.41 25.22
N ASP A 344 -3.84 -13.43 24.95
CA ASP A 344 -4.13 -12.02 25.23
C ASP A 344 -4.93 -11.36 24.09
N LEU A 345 -5.12 -12.07 22.98
CA LEU A 345 -5.86 -11.59 21.83
C LEU A 345 -7.35 -11.85 21.97
N ASP A 346 -8.15 -10.85 21.67
CA ASP A 346 -9.62 -10.97 21.68
C ASP A 346 -10.14 -11.42 20.31
N GLN A 347 -9.41 -11.12 19.21
CA GLN A 347 -9.88 -11.40 17.85
C GLN A 347 -8.72 -11.57 16.86
N VAL A 348 -8.99 -12.37 15.80
CA VAL A 348 -8.11 -12.49 14.63
C VAL A 348 -8.91 -12.10 13.39
N LEU A 349 -8.41 -11.14 12.62
CA LEU A 349 -8.96 -10.72 11.33
C LEU A 349 -8.10 -11.28 10.20
N LEU A 350 -8.73 -11.98 9.27
CA LEU A 350 -8.08 -12.45 8.05
C LEU A 350 -8.32 -11.46 6.92
N VAL A 351 -7.25 -10.96 6.33
CA VAL A 351 -7.23 -9.97 5.26
C VAL A 351 -6.44 -10.53 4.08
N GLY A 352 -6.79 -10.11 2.87
CA GLY A 352 -6.17 -10.59 1.64
C GLY A 352 -6.73 -11.94 1.16
N GLY A 353 -6.88 -12.08 -0.16
CA GLY A 353 -7.55 -13.23 -0.79
C GLY A 353 -6.88 -14.58 -0.50
N SER A 354 -5.56 -14.60 -0.24
CA SER A 354 -4.83 -15.85 0.04
C SER A 354 -5.12 -16.43 1.43
N THR A 355 -5.74 -15.67 2.33
CA THR A 355 -6.24 -16.18 3.62
C THR A 355 -7.42 -17.13 3.48
N ARG A 356 -8.02 -17.23 2.28
CA ARG A 356 -9.07 -18.21 1.97
C ARG A 356 -8.53 -19.63 1.84
N ILE A 357 -7.21 -19.82 1.70
CA ILE A 357 -6.55 -21.13 1.61
C ILE A 357 -6.74 -21.87 2.94
N PRO A 358 -7.36 -23.09 2.94
CA PRO A 358 -7.65 -23.84 4.17
C PRO A 358 -6.43 -24.12 5.04
N ALA A 359 -5.29 -24.44 4.43
CA ALA A 359 -4.04 -24.69 5.16
C ALA A 359 -3.55 -23.45 5.92
N VAL A 360 -3.75 -22.24 5.36
CA VAL A 360 -3.42 -20.97 6.03
C VAL A 360 -4.33 -20.75 7.23
N GLN A 361 -5.66 -20.92 7.08
CA GLN A 361 -6.60 -20.79 8.21
C GLN A 361 -6.29 -21.80 9.33
N ALA A 362 -6.02 -23.06 8.98
CA ALA A 362 -5.65 -24.09 9.93
C ALA A 362 -4.33 -23.76 10.64
N LYS A 363 -3.38 -23.11 9.94
CA LYS A 363 -2.11 -22.67 10.55
C LYS A 363 -2.35 -21.56 11.56
N VAL A 364 -3.15 -20.56 11.24
CA VAL A 364 -3.51 -19.46 12.16
C VAL A 364 -4.20 -19.98 13.40
N MET A 365 -5.21 -20.84 13.24
CA MET A 365 -5.90 -21.47 14.37
C MET A 365 -4.96 -22.25 15.29
N ARG A 366 -4.04 -23.03 14.72
CA ARG A 366 -3.05 -23.79 15.52
C ARG A 366 -2.06 -22.89 16.28
N MET A 367 -1.74 -21.70 15.76
CA MET A 367 -0.81 -20.77 16.39
C MET A 367 -1.44 -19.94 17.50
N ILE A 368 -2.70 -19.55 17.33
CA ILE A 368 -3.37 -18.56 18.18
C ILE A 368 -4.44 -19.19 19.08
N ASP A 369 -4.95 -20.37 18.71
CA ASP A 369 -6.07 -21.06 19.38
C ASP A 369 -7.36 -20.21 19.47
N LEU A 370 -7.59 -19.37 18.44
CA LEU A 370 -8.75 -18.51 18.31
C LEU A 370 -9.32 -18.61 16.90
N GLU A 371 -10.65 -18.77 16.77
CA GLU A 371 -11.28 -18.81 15.46
C GLU A 371 -11.27 -17.42 14.80
N PRO A 372 -10.73 -17.28 13.59
CA PRO A 372 -10.70 -16.00 12.90
C PRO A 372 -12.11 -15.48 12.60
N SER A 373 -12.28 -14.16 12.74
CA SER A 373 -13.53 -13.47 12.40
C SER A 373 -13.83 -13.57 10.89
N LYS A 374 -15.09 -13.85 10.58
CA LYS A 374 -15.62 -13.90 9.19
C LYS A 374 -16.54 -12.73 8.87
N THR A 375 -16.56 -11.69 9.71
CA THR A 375 -17.49 -10.56 9.58
C THR A 375 -17.14 -9.62 8.44
N LEU A 376 -15.85 -9.56 8.06
CA LEU A 376 -15.37 -8.71 6.99
C LEU A 376 -15.05 -9.53 5.73
N ASN A 377 -15.32 -8.94 4.56
CA ASN A 377 -14.82 -9.47 3.31
C ASN A 377 -13.31 -9.15 3.19
N PRO A 378 -12.42 -10.15 3.15
CA PRO A 378 -10.98 -9.95 3.13
C PRO A 378 -10.46 -9.20 1.89
N ASP A 379 -11.26 -9.11 0.82
CA ASP A 379 -10.90 -8.42 -0.42
C ASP A 379 -11.34 -6.94 -0.44
N GLU A 380 -12.18 -6.49 0.52
CA GLU A 380 -12.81 -5.17 0.52
C GLU A 380 -12.52 -4.36 1.77
N CYS A 381 -12.25 -5.02 2.90
CA CYS A 381 -12.16 -4.36 4.21
C CYS A 381 -11.07 -3.27 4.26
N VAL A 382 -9.99 -3.44 3.53
CA VAL A 382 -8.88 -2.47 3.45
C VAL A 382 -9.35 -1.18 2.78
N ALA A 383 -10.04 -1.27 1.63
CA ALA A 383 -10.59 -0.10 0.94
C ALA A 383 -11.66 0.61 1.78
N LEU A 384 -12.54 -0.16 2.44
CA LEU A 384 -13.55 0.39 3.34
C LEU A 384 -12.93 1.18 4.49
N GLY A 385 -11.88 0.65 5.12
CA GLY A 385 -11.15 1.36 6.17
C GLY A 385 -10.41 2.61 5.68
N ALA A 386 -9.84 2.54 4.47
CA ALA A 386 -9.25 3.72 3.83
C ALA A 386 -10.30 4.80 3.54
N ALA A 387 -11.51 4.42 3.12
CA ALA A 387 -12.63 5.34 2.92
C ALA A 387 -13.09 5.97 4.24
N VAL A 388 -13.14 5.21 5.34
CA VAL A 388 -13.42 5.74 6.69
C VAL A 388 -12.42 6.84 7.05
N GLN A 389 -11.13 6.61 6.80
CA GLN A 389 -10.10 7.62 7.03
C GLN A 389 -10.26 8.83 6.09
N GLY A 390 -10.64 8.60 4.83
CA GLY A 390 -10.94 9.66 3.86
C GLY A 390 -12.11 10.53 4.30
N GLY A 391 -13.23 9.93 4.69
CA GLY A 391 -14.41 10.64 5.17
C GLY A 391 -14.13 11.53 6.38
N ARG A 392 -13.26 11.06 7.30
CA ARG A 392 -12.79 11.87 8.44
C ARG A 392 -11.98 13.07 8.02
N LEU A 393 -11.01 12.87 7.13
CA LEU A 393 -10.20 13.96 6.61
C LEU A 393 -11.04 14.98 5.82
N GLY A 394 -12.13 14.53 5.20
CA GLY A 394 -13.13 15.35 4.52
C GLY A 394 -14.17 15.98 5.44
N GLY A 395 -14.16 15.65 6.74
CA GLY A 395 -15.14 16.17 7.71
C GLY A 395 -16.53 15.54 7.57
N GLU A 396 -16.65 14.38 6.91
CA GLU A 396 -17.90 13.63 6.81
C GLU A 396 -18.21 12.93 8.14
N GLY A 397 -19.42 13.12 8.66
CA GLY A 397 -19.89 12.42 9.86
C GLY A 397 -20.09 10.92 9.58
N LEU A 398 -19.47 10.05 10.37
CA LEU A 398 -19.72 8.61 10.31
C LEU A 398 -20.94 8.26 11.17
N ALA A 399 -21.84 7.39 10.67
CA ALA A 399 -23.09 7.03 11.32
C ALA A 399 -22.91 6.29 12.65
N ALA A 400 -21.79 5.64 12.89
CA ALA A 400 -21.43 4.98 14.13
C ALA A 400 -20.55 5.90 14.99
N GLY A 401 -21.18 6.61 15.94
CA GLY A 401 -20.52 7.32 17.05
C GLY A 401 -19.35 8.21 16.65
N GLY A 402 -19.63 9.42 16.15
CA GLY A 402 -18.70 10.43 15.69
C GLY A 402 -17.64 10.93 16.69
N GLN A 403 -16.96 10.04 17.39
CA GLN A 403 -15.78 10.38 18.17
C GLN A 403 -14.57 10.47 17.24
N ASP A 404 -13.72 11.48 17.45
CA ASP A 404 -12.42 11.60 16.80
C ASP A 404 -11.58 10.36 17.12
N LEU A 405 -11.50 9.42 16.18
CA LEU A 405 -10.67 8.24 16.34
C LEU A 405 -9.21 8.62 16.09
N LEU A 406 -8.38 8.53 17.09
CA LEU A 406 -6.95 8.74 16.97
C LEU A 406 -6.31 7.48 16.39
N LEU A 407 -5.62 7.65 15.25
CA LEU A 407 -4.87 6.58 14.63
C LEU A 407 -3.39 6.71 15.02
N MET A 408 -2.85 5.70 15.68
CA MET A 408 -1.46 5.61 16.09
C MET A 408 -0.81 4.40 15.42
N ASP A 409 -0.01 4.67 14.41
CA ASP A 409 0.72 3.64 13.65
C ASP A 409 2.18 3.51 14.13
N VAL A 410 2.95 2.57 13.60
CA VAL A 410 4.34 2.32 13.99
C VAL A 410 5.27 2.20 12.79
N THR A 411 6.57 2.51 12.99
CA THR A 411 7.59 2.22 11.99
C THR A 411 7.92 0.72 11.97
N PRO A 412 7.97 0.05 10.80
CA PRO A 412 8.14 -1.40 10.73
C PRO A 412 9.57 -1.87 10.99
N LEU A 413 10.57 -1.01 10.75
CA LEU A 413 11.99 -1.35 10.80
C LEU A 413 12.78 -0.29 11.56
N THR A 414 13.84 -0.72 12.24
CA THR A 414 14.79 0.15 12.94
C THR A 414 15.52 1.06 11.96
N LEU A 415 15.62 2.34 12.34
CA LEU A 415 16.37 3.37 11.62
C LEU A 415 17.68 3.68 12.37
N SER A 416 18.77 3.68 11.62
CA SER A 416 20.12 3.88 12.17
C SER A 416 21.00 4.68 11.23
N ILE A 417 22.17 5.07 11.71
CA ILE A 417 23.25 5.63 10.86
C ILE A 417 24.52 4.80 11.00
N GLU A 418 25.34 4.79 9.94
CA GLU A 418 26.67 4.21 10.02
C GLU A 418 27.59 5.07 10.89
N THR A 419 28.26 4.42 11.84
CA THR A 419 29.26 5.04 12.70
C THR A 419 30.62 4.38 12.55
N VAL A 420 31.64 4.85 13.31
CA VAL A 420 33.00 4.34 13.26
C VAL A 420 33.02 2.82 13.43
N GLY A 421 33.78 2.13 12.58
CA GLY A 421 33.85 0.66 12.57
C GLY A 421 32.77 -0.01 11.72
N GLY A 422 31.95 0.76 10.98
CA GLY A 422 30.86 0.20 10.16
C GLY A 422 29.68 -0.32 10.97
N VAL A 423 29.51 0.18 12.20
CA VAL A 423 28.40 -0.21 13.10
C VAL A 423 27.16 0.60 12.76
N ALA A 424 26.00 -0.04 12.76
CA ALA A 424 24.70 0.61 12.66
C ALA A 424 24.25 1.11 14.04
N THR A 425 24.36 2.43 14.28
CA THR A 425 23.89 3.03 15.54
C THR A 425 22.43 3.37 15.44
N HIS A 426 21.59 2.73 16.26
CA HIS A 426 20.14 2.92 16.28
C HIS A 426 19.77 4.32 16.79
N LEU A 427 18.76 4.93 16.16
CA LEU A 427 18.11 6.16 16.58
C LEU A 427 16.61 5.97 16.83
N ILE A 428 15.91 5.27 15.95
CA ILE A 428 14.50 4.95 16.13
C ILE A 428 14.36 3.43 15.98
N ASP A 429 13.90 2.77 17.03
CA ASP A 429 13.70 1.32 17.02
C ASP A 429 12.41 0.97 16.25
N ARG A 430 12.37 -0.22 15.66
CA ARG A 430 11.15 -0.76 15.05
C ARG A 430 9.99 -0.77 16.06
N ASN A 431 8.78 -0.68 15.55
CA ASN A 431 7.56 -0.55 16.34
C ASN A 431 7.47 0.71 17.20
N SER A 432 8.30 1.73 16.94
CA SER A 432 8.11 3.07 17.52
C SER A 432 6.89 3.74 16.90
N THR A 433 6.02 4.31 17.74
CA THR A 433 4.80 5.02 17.29
C THR A 433 5.14 6.21 16.41
N ILE A 434 4.37 6.41 15.34
CA ILE A 434 4.50 7.54 14.41
C ILE A 434 3.23 8.43 14.47
N PRO A 435 3.35 9.77 14.24
CA PRO A 435 4.59 10.50 13.92
C PRO A 435 5.55 10.58 15.10
N THR A 436 6.86 10.61 14.84
CA THR A 436 7.89 10.70 15.88
C THR A 436 9.12 11.46 15.42
N ARG A 437 9.81 12.08 16.38
CA ARG A 437 11.06 12.78 16.14
C ARG A 437 12.08 12.42 17.22
N TYR A 438 13.28 12.03 16.77
CA TYR A 438 14.36 11.70 17.68
C TYR A 438 15.69 12.30 17.22
N SER A 439 16.48 12.84 18.16
CA SER A 439 17.79 13.44 17.89
C SER A 439 18.87 12.80 18.76
N LYS A 440 20.06 12.63 18.18
CA LYS A 440 21.25 12.16 18.90
C LYS A 440 22.49 12.93 18.45
N ILE A 441 23.37 13.25 19.41
CA ILE A 441 24.62 13.96 19.14
C ILE A 441 25.72 12.96 18.83
N PHE A 442 26.39 13.19 17.71
CA PHE A 442 27.58 12.47 17.24
C PHE A 442 28.77 13.43 17.16
N THR A 443 29.95 12.89 16.87
CA THR A 443 31.19 13.66 16.77
C THR A 443 32.03 13.19 15.58
N THR A 444 33.08 13.96 15.25
CA THR A 444 34.03 13.61 14.18
C THR A 444 34.98 12.48 14.62
N ALA A 445 35.30 11.58 13.68
CA ALA A 445 36.22 10.47 13.91
C ALA A 445 37.70 10.87 13.74
N ALA A 446 37.98 11.87 12.91
CA ALA A 446 39.34 12.33 12.61
C ALA A 446 39.57 13.78 13.06
N PRO A 447 40.82 14.14 13.45
CA PRO A 447 41.20 15.52 13.76
C PRO A 447 41.00 16.43 12.54
N PHE A 448 40.50 17.65 12.77
CA PHE A 448 40.30 18.71 11.77
C PHE A 448 39.39 18.32 10.60
N GLN A 449 38.56 17.31 10.77
CA GLN A 449 37.56 16.89 9.81
C GLN A 449 36.54 18.01 9.57
N SER A 450 36.40 18.46 8.32
CA SER A 450 35.52 19.58 7.93
C SER A 450 34.22 19.14 7.28
N THR A 451 34.07 17.81 7.03
CA THR A 451 32.91 17.21 6.40
C THR A 451 32.57 15.89 7.07
N VAL A 452 31.29 15.59 7.20
CA VAL A 452 30.78 14.28 7.66
C VAL A 452 29.79 13.76 6.65
N GLU A 453 29.95 12.53 6.24
CA GLU A 453 28.98 11.78 5.45
C GLU A 453 28.04 11.05 6.42
N ILE A 454 26.73 11.24 6.24
CA ILE A 454 25.68 10.58 7.01
C ILE A 454 25.01 9.55 6.11
N LYS A 455 25.23 8.28 6.39
CA LYS A 455 24.59 7.16 5.74
C LYS A 455 23.43 6.68 6.61
N VAL A 456 22.22 6.83 6.09
CA VAL A 456 20.98 6.45 6.76
C VAL A 456 20.65 5.00 6.38
N LEU A 457 20.42 4.17 7.39
CA LEU A 457 20.25 2.73 7.27
C LEU A 457 18.88 2.31 7.83
N GLN A 458 18.33 1.25 7.24
CA GLN A 458 17.11 0.63 7.71
C GLN A 458 17.32 -0.88 7.85
N GLY A 459 16.97 -1.46 9.01
CA GLY A 459 17.08 -2.89 9.31
C GLY A 459 17.58 -3.17 10.73
N GLU A 460 17.66 -4.47 11.05
CA GLU A 460 17.89 -4.97 12.42
C GLU A 460 19.31 -5.54 12.63
N ARG A 461 20.20 -5.34 11.65
CA ARG A 461 21.56 -5.92 11.71
C ARG A 461 22.53 -4.95 12.38
N GLU A 462 23.49 -5.50 13.11
CA GLU A 462 24.48 -4.75 13.88
C GLU A 462 25.46 -3.95 12.98
N PHE A 463 25.79 -4.49 11.79
CA PHE A 463 26.72 -3.83 10.87
C PHE A 463 25.99 -3.12 9.73
N ALA A 464 26.49 -1.94 9.37
CA ALA A 464 25.91 -1.09 8.32
C ALA A 464 25.78 -1.80 6.97
N LYS A 465 26.77 -2.61 6.58
CA LYS A 465 26.80 -3.37 5.32
C LYS A 465 25.67 -4.41 5.19
N ASP A 466 25.12 -4.85 6.31
CA ASP A 466 24.10 -5.90 6.38
C ASP A 466 22.68 -5.31 6.50
N ASN A 467 22.57 -3.97 6.54
CA ASN A 467 21.33 -3.20 6.54
C ASN A 467 21.12 -2.52 5.18
N LYS A 468 19.89 -2.14 4.89
CA LYS A 468 19.57 -1.40 3.67
C LYS A 468 19.98 0.06 3.82
N LEU A 469 20.86 0.55 2.92
CA LEU A 469 21.14 1.98 2.79
C LEU A 469 19.92 2.66 2.13
N ILE A 470 19.27 3.57 2.84
CA ILE A 470 18.08 4.28 2.36
C ILE A 470 18.34 5.74 2.00
N GLY A 471 19.45 6.30 2.45
CA GLY A 471 19.86 7.66 2.08
C GLY A 471 21.30 7.96 2.47
N ASN A 472 21.89 8.91 1.75
CA ASN A 472 23.25 9.38 2.00
C ASN A 472 23.35 10.87 1.70
N PHE A 473 23.91 11.65 2.61
CA PHE A 473 24.17 13.07 2.41
C PHE A 473 25.39 13.54 3.19
N THR A 474 25.95 14.68 2.79
CA THR A 474 27.18 15.21 3.38
C THR A 474 26.95 16.56 4.05
N LEU A 475 27.24 16.66 5.34
CA LEU A 475 27.33 17.93 6.05
C LEU A 475 28.73 18.50 5.87
N LYS A 476 28.81 19.70 5.28
CA LYS A 476 30.10 20.42 5.01
C LYS A 476 30.25 21.64 5.91
N GLY A 477 31.52 22.01 6.17
CA GLY A 477 31.86 23.22 6.91
C GLY A 477 31.68 23.10 8.42
N ILE A 478 31.93 21.92 8.95
CA ILE A 478 32.01 21.63 10.37
C ILE A 478 33.16 22.40 11.00
N LYS A 479 32.99 22.81 12.24
CA LYS A 479 34.04 23.49 13.01
C LYS A 479 35.28 22.62 13.10
N ARG A 480 36.42 23.10 12.59
CA ARG A 480 37.69 22.36 12.65
C ARG A 480 38.17 22.31 14.10
N ALA A 481 38.27 21.10 14.64
CA ALA A 481 38.71 20.80 15.99
C ALA A 481 39.33 19.41 16.07
N TRP A 482 39.85 19.02 17.21
CA TRP A 482 40.27 17.63 17.46
C TRP A 482 39.08 16.65 17.33
N ALA A 483 39.39 15.41 16.98
CA ALA A 483 38.39 14.33 16.99
C ALA A 483 37.66 14.29 18.34
N GLY A 484 36.35 14.07 18.31
CA GLY A 484 35.52 14.02 19.52
C GLY A 484 35.02 15.39 20.02
N VAL A 485 35.50 16.52 19.48
CA VAL A 485 35.11 17.88 19.95
C VAL A 485 33.88 18.44 19.21
N PRO A 486 33.78 18.35 17.86
CA PRO A 486 32.57 18.81 17.15
C PRO A 486 31.33 18.05 17.58
N GLN A 487 30.24 18.76 17.80
CA GLN A 487 28.95 18.19 18.16
C GLN A 487 28.02 18.29 16.95
N ILE A 488 27.67 17.12 16.38
CA ILE A 488 26.79 16.98 15.21
C ILE A 488 25.51 16.34 15.67
N GLU A 489 24.44 17.13 15.73
CA GLU A 489 23.10 16.64 16.01
C GLU A 489 22.51 16.03 14.76
N VAL A 490 22.19 14.74 14.80
CA VAL A 490 21.44 14.03 13.75
C VAL A 490 20.03 13.81 14.25
N THR A 491 19.06 14.31 13.49
CA THR A 491 17.63 14.22 13.82
C THR A 491 16.91 13.40 12.76
N PHE A 492 16.14 12.42 13.19
CA PHE A 492 15.18 11.68 12.41
C PHE A 492 13.78 12.20 12.73
N ASP A 493 13.02 12.51 11.69
CA ASP A 493 11.63 12.99 11.76
C ASP A 493 10.78 12.10 10.85
N ILE A 494 9.83 11.35 11.43
CA ILE A 494 8.91 10.47 10.70
C ILE A 494 7.52 11.10 10.76
N ASP A 495 6.93 11.37 9.59
CA ASP A 495 5.59 11.92 9.50
C ASP A 495 4.50 10.86 9.73
N ALA A 496 3.24 11.29 9.72
CA ALA A 496 2.09 10.40 9.89
C ALA A 496 1.89 9.40 8.73
N ASN A 497 2.57 9.57 7.59
CA ASN A 497 2.58 8.64 6.45
C ASN A 497 3.72 7.62 6.54
N GLY A 498 4.58 7.73 7.56
CA GLY A 498 5.78 6.93 7.72
C GLY A 498 6.94 7.38 6.82
N ILE A 499 6.92 8.60 6.30
CA ILE A 499 8.00 9.15 5.46
C ILE A 499 9.06 9.77 6.38
N VAL A 500 10.31 9.36 6.17
CA VAL A 500 11.45 9.76 7.01
C VAL A 500 12.18 10.95 6.41
N THR A 501 12.40 11.96 7.23
CA THR A 501 13.32 13.07 6.95
C THR A 501 14.47 13.03 7.94
N VAL A 502 15.71 13.06 7.45
CA VAL A 502 16.90 13.08 8.29
C VAL A 502 17.64 14.40 8.10
N SER A 503 17.98 15.04 9.20
CA SER A 503 18.81 16.26 9.19
C SER A 503 20.03 16.10 10.07
N ALA A 504 21.12 16.75 9.68
CA ALA A 504 22.33 16.85 10.47
C ALA A 504 22.71 18.31 10.65
N ARG A 505 23.03 18.71 11.88
CA ARG A 505 23.40 20.09 12.26
C ARG A 505 24.67 20.10 13.09
N ASP A 506 25.64 20.89 12.69
CA ASP A 506 26.81 21.22 13.55
C ASP A 506 26.40 22.28 14.55
N LEU A 507 26.38 21.93 15.83
CA LEU A 507 26.01 22.84 16.93
C LEU A 507 27.02 23.96 17.12
N GLY A 508 28.28 23.78 16.68
CA GLY A 508 29.32 24.77 16.79
C GLY A 508 29.26 25.87 15.73
N THR A 509 28.86 25.56 14.51
CA THR A 509 28.75 26.50 13.38
C THR A 509 27.34 26.88 13.02
N GLY A 510 26.35 26.12 13.50
CA GLY A 510 24.95 26.25 13.12
C GLY A 510 24.60 25.74 11.71
N LYS A 511 25.57 25.21 10.96
CA LYS A 511 25.34 24.68 9.63
C LYS A 511 24.51 23.41 9.69
N GLN A 512 23.53 23.32 8.79
CA GLN A 512 22.60 22.21 8.71
C GLN A 512 22.47 21.72 7.27
N GLN A 513 22.26 20.43 7.12
CA GLN A 513 21.85 19.76 5.88
C GLN A 513 20.76 18.75 6.21
N SER A 514 19.82 18.57 5.30
CA SER A 514 18.74 17.58 5.45
C SER A 514 18.52 16.80 4.17
N ILE A 515 17.99 15.61 4.31
CA ILE A 515 17.49 14.78 3.22
C ILE A 515 16.13 14.18 3.63
N THR A 516 15.15 14.28 2.76
CA THR A 516 13.96 13.41 2.85
C THR A 516 14.32 12.10 2.19
N ILE A 517 14.05 10.99 2.87
CA ILE A 517 14.36 9.66 2.35
C ILE A 517 13.35 9.34 1.25
N THR A 518 13.78 9.54 0.01
CA THR A 518 12.96 9.25 -1.17
C THR A 518 13.41 7.98 -1.89
N GLY A 519 14.47 7.32 -1.39
CA GLY A 519 15.13 6.20 -2.09
C GLY A 519 15.81 6.66 -3.40
N SER A 520 16.92 6.06 -3.77
CA SER A 520 17.58 6.32 -5.07
C SER A 520 16.74 5.88 -6.26
N SER A 521 15.75 5.03 -6.01
CA SER A 521 14.82 4.43 -6.99
C SER A 521 13.56 5.27 -7.27
N ASN A 522 13.32 6.34 -6.52
CA ASN A 522 12.13 7.17 -6.71
C ASN A 522 12.35 8.21 -7.83
N LEU A 523 11.26 8.53 -8.50
CA LEU A 523 11.27 9.51 -9.58
C LEU A 523 11.60 10.92 -9.04
N SER A 524 12.39 11.67 -9.80
CA SER A 524 12.62 13.09 -9.54
C SER A 524 11.34 13.90 -9.79
N GLU A 525 11.23 15.09 -9.21
CA GLU A 525 10.09 15.99 -9.46
C GLU A 525 9.87 16.30 -10.95
N GLN A 526 10.93 16.32 -11.75
CA GLN A 526 10.82 16.51 -13.21
C GLN A 526 10.25 15.28 -13.89
N GLU A 527 10.67 14.07 -13.49
CA GLU A 527 10.11 12.81 -14.01
C GLU A 527 8.66 12.63 -13.59
N ILE A 528 8.30 12.98 -12.34
CA ILE A 528 6.91 12.97 -11.86
C ILE A 528 6.04 13.90 -12.70
N ARG A 529 6.48 15.14 -12.94
CA ARG A 529 5.73 16.10 -13.80
C ARG A 529 5.55 15.58 -15.20
N ARG A 530 6.61 15.04 -15.82
CA ARG A 530 6.54 14.43 -17.15
C ARG A 530 5.55 13.26 -17.17
N ALA A 531 5.60 12.39 -16.16
CA ALA A 531 4.67 11.28 -16.05
C ALA A 531 3.22 11.74 -15.83
N MET A 532 3.01 12.85 -15.10
CA MET A 532 1.69 13.49 -14.96
C MET A 532 1.17 14.03 -16.29
N ASP A 533 2.02 14.70 -17.06
CA ASP A 533 1.66 15.24 -18.39
C ASP A 533 1.32 14.11 -19.37
N ASP A 534 2.14 13.05 -19.39
CA ASP A 534 1.89 11.85 -20.20
C ASP A 534 0.57 11.16 -19.75
N ALA A 535 0.35 11.03 -18.45
CA ALA A 535 -0.85 10.44 -17.89
C ALA A 535 -2.12 11.25 -18.24
N ALA A 536 -2.05 12.58 -18.19
CA ALA A 536 -3.15 13.46 -18.57
C ALA A 536 -3.46 13.39 -20.08
N ALA A 537 -2.44 13.25 -20.92
CA ALA A 537 -2.62 13.10 -22.37
C ALA A 537 -3.38 11.81 -22.74
N PHE A 538 -3.18 10.73 -21.96
CA PHE A 538 -3.89 9.46 -22.19
C PHE A 538 -5.29 9.41 -21.54
N ALA A 539 -5.59 10.23 -20.54
CA ALA A 539 -6.89 10.21 -19.84
C ALA A 539 -8.09 10.40 -20.80
N GLY A 540 -7.94 11.23 -21.82
CA GLY A 540 -8.97 11.43 -22.85
C GLY A 540 -9.19 10.20 -23.76
N GLN A 541 -8.15 9.42 -23.99
CA GLN A 541 -8.23 8.19 -24.80
C GLN A 541 -8.87 7.06 -24.00
N ASP A 542 -8.52 6.93 -22.72
CA ASP A 542 -9.06 5.92 -21.81
C ASP A 542 -10.58 6.09 -21.61
N GLN A 543 -11.09 7.33 -21.53
CA GLN A 543 -12.53 7.61 -21.47
C GLN A 543 -13.26 7.21 -22.75
N ALA A 544 -12.67 7.41 -23.92
CA ALA A 544 -13.26 7.04 -25.20
C ALA A 544 -13.41 5.51 -25.36
N VAL A 545 -12.46 4.74 -24.82
CA VAL A 545 -12.47 3.27 -24.83
C VAL A 545 -13.56 2.72 -23.92
N SER A 546 -13.73 3.26 -22.72
CA SER A 546 -14.82 2.90 -21.80
C SER A 546 -16.19 3.11 -22.45
N TYR A 547 -16.40 4.22 -23.19
CA TYR A 547 -17.67 4.51 -23.90
C TYR A 547 -17.94 3.56 -25.07
N THR A 548 -16.90 3.10 -25.78
CA THR A 548 -17.08 2.17 -26.91
C THR A 548 -17.40 0.75 -26.45
N HIS A 549 -16.85 0.29 -25.33
CA HIS A 549 -17.18 -1.01 -24.74
C HIS A 549 -18.58 -1.05 -24.14
N LEU A 550 -19.07 0.03 -23.52
CA LEU A 550 -20.43 0.13 -22.99
C LEU A 550 -21.52 0.16 -24.09
N ARG A 551 -21.18 0.54 -25.35
CA ARG A 551 -22.11 0.51 -26.50
C ARG A 551 -22.12 -0.81 -27.25
N ALA A 552 -21.19 -1.73 -27.00
CA ALA A 552 -21.08 -3.01 -27.67
C ALA A 552 -21.75 -4.17 -26.90
N HIS A 553 -22.37 -3.90 -25.78
CA HIS A 553 -23.26 -4.75 -25.01
C HIS A 553 -24.61 -4.07 -24.83
#